data_a47576aa93e62eb6eda3f8c3f9b35967
#
_entry.id   a47576aa93e62eb6eda3f8c3f9b35967
#
_cell.length_a   1.000
_cell.length_b   1.000
_cell.length_c   1.000
_cell.angle_alpha   90.00
_cell.angle_beta   90.00
_cell.angle_gamma   90.00
#
_symmetry.space_group_name_H-M   'P 1'
#
loop_
_entity.id
_entity.type
_entity.pdbx_description
1 polymer ?
#
loop_
_entity_poly.entity_id
_entity_poly.type
_entity_poly.pdbx_seq_one_letter_code
_entity_poly.pdbx_strand_id
1 'polypeptide(L)'
;MFRTPQWLFLVLSVAVMLCLAILTPVAAGPDEPTHLYRMQQIGDGQLLSETVTESWDSLDRTIGHAYTEDTSEKTLTDQGGYIDSGFKQYVSTNYWRLRVQGDKHFAFPFWVDEQRPEDTVSGQKQAAVFSNTVTNSPFLYMPQIIGYKIASVATRSVQWRVVAARIGGVLLYCLAWSAAIAMTPVGKWLFAAVGLLPSILVVNSCVTADTMTIAVCVLFVAAVLRLSLCDKPATWRELIFTGVLGVLLGFVKMTYFPLIVLLLLVPLLNRNMRTCRVAAVWGVSMAVGAACFLLWYAAVDSVNSGLMFARATDPDAQKAFVLSHPWRYCKMLLTLAAGMDVLNVNSYNAVMDQSVRWRASWLAVLLLLIAVCTAVRDFARYSWRKRLCLCGACIGLFVICSVLVATALYMYWDVPGNALISGVQARYFLPILVPLLLAIVALIPPPRQPEVDERYESSALAESGVPVFTVALIIWLVLMMVMFSNLMHFYYGLSLFMVF
;
A
#
# COMPACT_ATOMS: atom_id res chain seq x y z
N MET A 1 -12.09 -22.94 -14.23
CA MET A 1 -12.00 -21.60 -13.63
C MET A 1 -10.74 -21.41 -12.77
N PHE A 2 -10.36 -22.35 -11.91
CA PHE A 2 -9.22 -22.23 -10.98
C PHE A 2 -7.82 -22.54 -11.57
N ARG A 3 -7.68 -22.80 -12.86
CA ARG A 3 -6.37 -22.99 -13.50
C ARG A 3 -5.63 -21.70 -13.87
N THR A 4 -6.28 -20.54 -13.72
CA THR A 4 -5.74 -19.23 -14.10
C THR A 4 -5.55 -18.38 -12.83
N PRO A 5 -4.31 -18.00 -12.48
CA PRO A 5 -3.97 -17.32 -11.22
C PRO A 5 -4.78 -16.06 -10.96
N GLN A 6 -5.11 -15.28 -12.01
CA GLN A 6 -5.85 -14.04 -11.89
C GLN A 6 -7.28 -14.21 -11.37
N TRP A 7 -7.98 -15.27 -11.80
CA TRP A 7 -9.35 -15.51 -11.34
C TRP A 7 -9.40 -16.05 -9.91
N LEU A 8 -8.46 -16.95 -9.58
CA LEU A 8 -8.32 -17.42 -8.21
C LEU A 8 -8.02 -16.24 -7.27
N PHE A 9 -7.04 -15.41 -7.64
CA PHE A 9 -6.72 -14.19 -6.87
C PHE A 9 -7.95 -13.31 -6.69
N LEU A 10 -8.68 -13.03 -7.77
CA LEU A 10 -9.85 -12.15 -7.72
C LEU A 10 -10.90 -12.65 -6.73
N VAL A 11 -11.26 -13.94 -6.82
CA VAL A 11 -12.28 -14.53 -5.92
C VAL A 11 -11.82 -14.50 -4.47
N LEU A 12 -10.58 -14.93 -4.19
CA LEU A 12 -10.07 -14.99 -2.83
C LEU A 12 -9.89 -13.61 -2.22
N SER A 13 -9.32 -12.67 -2.98
CA SER A 13 -9.09 -11.30 -2.48
C SER A 13 -10.40 -10.56 -2.24
N VAL A 14 -11.36 -10.63 -3.16
CA VAL A 14 -12.68 -10.00 -2.96
C VAL A 14 -13.38 -10.55 -1.73
N ALA A 15 -13.45 -11.87 -1.56
CA ALA A 15 -14.12 -12.48 -0.42
C ALA A 15 -13.49 -12.04 0.92
N VAL A 16 -12.17 -12.13 1.03
CA VAL A 16 -11.47 -11.77 2.27
C VAL A 16 -11.54 -10.27 2.54
N MET A 17 -11.30 -9.43 1.53
CA MET A 17 -11.25 -7.99 1.73
C MET A 17 -12.63 -7.37 1.99
N LEU A 18 -13.72 -7.91 1.44
CA LEU A 18 -15.07 -7.47 1.81
C LEU A 18 -15.36 -7.79 3.28
N CYS A 19 -14.98 -8.98 3.76
CA CYS A 19 -15.10 -9.29 5.19
C CYS A 19 -14.26 -8.32 6.05
N LEU A 20 -13.01 -8.05 5.67
CA LEU A 20 -12.15 -7.10 6.38
C LEU A 20 -12.72 -5.68 6.36
N ALA A 21 -13.25 -5.21 5.22
CA ALA A 21 -13.81 -3.86 5.09
C ALA A 21 -15.01 -3.64 6.03
N ILE A 22 -15.78 -4.70 6.30
CA ILE A 22 -16.96 -4.65 7.18
C ILE A 22 -16.55 -4.88 8.65
N LEU A 23 -15.70 -5.88 8.91
CA LEU A 23 -15.37 -6.31 10.28
C LEU A 23 -14.31 -5.45 10.94
N THR A 24 -13.47 -4.73 10.20
CA THR A 24 -12.51 -3.81 10.81
C THR A 24 -13.24 -2.55 11.30
N PRO A 25 -13.20 -2.20 12.59
CA PRO A 25 -13.83 -0.98 13.09
C PRO A 25 -13.36 0.26 12.34
N VAL A 26 -14.20 1.28 12.23
CA VAL A 26 -13.81 2.57 11.62
C VAL A 26 -12.67 3.17 12.43
N ALA A 27 -11.70 3.74 11.74
CA ALA A 27 -10.48 4.32 12.32
C ALA A 27 -9.44 3.30 12.85
N ALA A 28 -9.65 1.99 12.63
CA ALA A 28 -8.72 0.96 13.09
C ALA A 28 -7.55 0.71 12.12
N GLY A 29 -7.68 1.10 10.87
CA GLY A 29 -6.61 0.98 9.87
C GLY A 29 -5.39 1.86 10.15
N PRO A 30 -4.23 1.56 9.54
CA PRO A 30 -3.02 2.37 9.68
C PRO A 30 -3.25 3.80 9.17
N ASP A 31 -3.14 4.79 10.06
CA ASP A 31 -3.42 6.20 9.80
C ASP A 31 -4.81 6.47 9.18
N GLU A 32 -5.71 5.49 9.25
CA GLU A 32 -7.04 5.58 8.64
C GLU A 32 -7.83 6.82 9.10
N PRO A 33 -7.77 7.27 10.37
CA PRO A 33 -8.48 8.47 10.78
C PRO A 33 -8.13 9.70 9.92
N THR A 34 -6.85 9.97 9.73
CA THR A 34 -6.39 11.12 8.94
C THR A 34 -6.64 10.94 7.45
N HIS A 35 -6.58 9.71 6.95
CA HIS A 35 -6.99 9.37 5.59
C HIS A 35 -8.49 9.58 5.37
N LEU A 36 -9.33 9.27 6.34
CA LEU A 36 -10.78 9.51 6.31
C LEU A 36 -11.08 11.01 6.26
N TYR A 37 -10.38 11.82 7.07
CA TYR A 37 -10.54 13.28 7.06
C TYR A 37 -10.12 13.86 5.71
N ARG A 38 -8.96 13.45 5.19
CA ARG A 38 -8.50 13.88 3.87
C ARG A 38 -9.45 13.47 2.74
N MET A 39 -9.94 12.23 2.76
CA MET A 39 -10.93 11.72 1.81
C MET A 39 -12.22 12.55 1.82
N GLN A 40 -12.75 12.87 3.01
CA GLN A 40 -13.96 13.68 3.12
C GLN A 40 -13.73 15.11 2.64
N GLN A 41 -12.61 15.74 3.02
CA GLN A 41 -12.23 17.08 2.55
C GLN A 41 -12.24 17.17 1.02
N ILE A 42 -11.55 16.22 0.36
CA ILE A 42 -11.49 16.15 -1.11
C ILE A 42 -12.88 15.87 -1.69
N GLY A 43 -13.61 14.94 -1.09
CA GLY A 43 -14.97 14.60 -1.50
C GLY A 43 -15.94 15.77 -1.42
N ASP A 44 -15.71 16.73 -0.54
CA ASP A 44 -16.50 17.97 -0.41
C ASP A 44 -15.96 19.11 -1.30
N GLY A 45 -14.99 18.83 -2.18
CA GLY A 45 -14.47 19.76 -3.18
C GLY A 45 -13.24 20.57 -2.75
N GLN A 46 -12.73 20.38 -1.54
CA GLN A 46 -11.51 21.06 -1.06
C GLN A 46 -10.28 20.22 -1.44
N LEU A 47 -9.65 20.54 -2.56
CA LEU A 47 -8.53 19.77 -3.09
C LEU A 47 -7.23 20.00 -2.33
N LEU A 48 -6.99 21.21 -1.81
CA LEU A 48 -5.84 21.57 -1.01
C LEU A 48 -6.23 21.70 0.44
N SER A 49 -5.30 21.37 1.33
CA SER A 49 -5.42 21.60 2.76
C SER A 49 -5.00 23.02 3.11
N GLU A 50 -5.33 23.44 4.31
CA GLU A 50 -5.01 24.78 4.85
C GLU A 50 -4.60 24.67 6.31
N THR A 51 -4.02 25.71 6.85
CA THR A 51 -3.73 25.80 8.29
C THR A 51 -5.04 26.03 9.02
N VAL A 52 -5.36 25.14 9.95
CA VAL A 52 -6.57 25.22 10.79
C VAL A 52 -6.19 25.12 12.25
N THR A 53 -7.02 25.71 13.11
CA THR A 53 -6.91 25.54 14.56
C THR A 53 -8.02 24.60 15.01
N GLU A 54 -7.64 23.44 15.47
CA GLU A 54 -8.51 22.46 16.11
C GLU A 54 -8.53 22.72 17.60
N SER A 55 -9.72 22.80 18.19
CA SER A 55 -9.92 22.97 19.63
C SER A 55 -10.72 21.80 20.18
N TRP A 56 -10.47 21.48 21.47
CA TRP A 56 -11.19 20.42 22.18
C TRP A 56 -11.40 20.79 23.64
N ASP A 57 -12.49 20.33 24.20
CA ASP A 57 -12.75 20.32 25.62
C ASP A 57 -12.07 19.11 26.29
N SER A 58 -12.06 19.09 27.62
CA SER A 58 -11.58 17.93 28.40
C SER A 58 -12.34 16.62 28.08
N LEU A 59 -13.51 16.72 27.47
CA LEU A 59 -14.36 15.59 27.05
C LEU A 59 -14.28 15.32 25.55
N ASP A 60 -13.85 16.30 24.75
CA ASP A 60 -13.75 16.18 23.29
C ASP A 60 -12.41 15.56 22.91
N ARG A 61 -12.46 14.34 22.40
CA ARG A 61 -11.27 13.53 22.06
C ARG A 61 -10.98 13.64 20.58
N THR A 62 -10.16 14.61 20.21
CA THR A 62 -9.74 14.77 18.81
C THR A 62 -8.51 13.93 18.48
N ILE A 63 -8.29 13.64 17.20
CA ILE A 63 -7.08 12.94 16.76
C ILE A 63 -5.85 13.81 17.00
N GLY A 64 -5.95 15.12 16.78
CA GLY A 64 -4.89 16.06 17.06
C GLY A 64 -4.42 15.99 18.51
N HIS A 65 -5.34 15.92 19.46
CA HIS A 65 -5.02 15.77 20.89
C HIS A 65 -4.21 14.50 21.19
N ALA A 66 -4.45 13.40 20.48
CA ALA A 66 -3.70 12.14 20.69
C ALA A 66 -2.21 12.25 20.29
N TYR A 67 -1.84 13.27 19.55
CA TYR A 67 -0.47 13.50 19.07
C TYR A 67 0.23 14.67 19.79
N THR A 68 -0.47 15.46 20.62
CA THR A 68 0.14 16.51 21.42
C THR A 68 0.89 15.91 22.62
N GLU A 69 2.13 16.35 22.82
CA GLU A 69 2.94 15.94 23.98
C GLU A 69 2.49 16.67 25.26
N ASP A 70 1.94 17.89 25.11
CA ASP A 70 1.41 18.68 26.23
C ASP A 70 -0.10 18.48 26.36
N THR A 71 -0.48 17.72 27.38
CA THR A 71 -1.89 17.44 27.72
C THR A 71 -2.65 18.63 28.29
N SER A 72 -1.95 19.76 28.63
CA SER A 72 -2.56 20.99 29.09
C SER A 72 -3.08 21.88 27.96
N GLU A 73 -2.57 21.69 26.72
CA GLU A 73 -3.04 22.42 25.55
C GLU A 73 -4.43 21.95 25.15
N LYS A 74 -5.31 22.88 24.83
CA LYS A 74 -6.68 22.62 24.36
C LYS A 74 -6.89 22.96 22.90
N THR A 75 -5.82 23.35 22.21
CA THR A 75 -5.85 23.74 20.79
C THR A 75 -4.61 23.25 20.10
N LEU A 76 -4.77 22.86 18.83
CA LEU A 76 -3.67 22.51 17.93
C LEU A 76 -3.84 23.27 16.62
N THR A 77 -2.85 24.09 16.27
CA THR A 77 -2.81 24.78 14.97
C THR A 77 -1.83 24.07 14.07
N ASP A 78 -2.33 23.43 13.01
CA ASP A 78 -1.52 22.69 12.04
C ASP A 78 -2.29 22.50 10.72
N GLN A 79 -1.72 21.79 9.79
CA GLN A 79 -2.30 21.52 8.48
C GLN A 79 -3.50 20.55 8.55
N GLY A 80 -4.58 20.91 7.88
CA GLY A 80 -5.82 20.16 7.93
C GLY A 80 -6.90 20.72 7.00
N GLY A 81 -8.11 20.80 7.50
CA GLY A 81 -9.26 21.34 6.77
C GLY A 81 -10.55 21.25 7.58
N TYR A 82 -11.67 21.59 6.92
CA TYR A 82 -12.99 21.56 7.54
C TYR A 82 -13.76 20.33 7.07
N ILE A 83 -14.17 19.49 8.02
CA ILE A 83 -14.92 18.25 7.78
C ILE A 83 -16.24 18.26 8.56
N ASP A 84 -17.17 17.36 8.24
CA ASP A 84 -18.41 17.20 8.95
C ASP A 84 -18.17 16.87 10.43
N SER A 85 -18.81 17.58 11.36
CA SER A 85 -18.54 17.44 12.80
C SER A 85 -19.01 16.07 13.34
N GLY A 86 -20.13 15.54 12.87
CA GLY A 86 -20.59 14.21 13.26
C GLY A 86 -19.66 13.11 12.74
N PHE A 87 -19.17 13.26 11.50
CA PHE A 87 -18.14 12.37 10.96
C PHE A 87 -16.85 12.42 11.78
N LYS A 88 -16.37 13.63 12.09
CA LYS A 88 -15.18 13.84 12.92
C LYS A 88 -15.32 13.16 14.27
N GLN A 89 -16.43 13.41 14.95
CA GLN A 89 -16.69 12.85 16.27
C GLN A 89 -16.74 11.31 16.25
N TYR A 90 -17.43 10.71 15.27
CA TYR A 90 -17.49 9.26 15.13
C TYR A 90 -16.10 8.63 14.92
N VAL A 91 -15.31 9.19 14.01
CA VAL A 91 -13.96 8.70 13.69
C VAL A 91 -13.01 8.87 14.88
N SER A 92 -12.99 10.05 15.52
CA SER A 92 -12.11 10.33 16.64
C SER A 92 -12.45 9.49 17.88
N THR A 93 -13.73 9.32 18.19
CA THR A 93 -14.15 8.47 19.33
C THR A 93 -13.72 7.03 19.13
N ASN A 94 -13.91 6.45 17.94
CA ASN A 94 -13.44 5.09 17.65
C ASN A 94 -11.90 4.99 17.74
N TYR A 95 -11.18 5.98 17.24
CA TYR A 95 -9.71 6.02 17.35
C TYR A 95 -9.25 6.03 18.80
N TRP A 96 -9.86 6.88 19.67
CA TRP A 96 -9.54 6.93 21.11
C TRP A 96 -9.84 5.63 21.83
N ARG A 97 -10.98 5.00 21.55
CA ARG A 97 -11.30 3.68 22.09
C ARG A 97 -10.22 2.66 21.77
N LEU A 98 -9.77 2.61 20.52
CA LEU A 98 -8.79 1.65 20.04
C LEU A 98 -7.37 1.92 20.51
N ARG A 99 -6.92 3.16 20.40
CA ARG A 99 -5.50 3.50 20.52
C ARG A 99 -5.11 4.03 21.88
N VAL A 100 -5.98 4.76 22.53
CA VAL A 100 -5.70 5.42 23.80
C VAL A 100 -6.27 4.66 24.98
N GLN A 101 -7.53 4.24 24.91
CA GLN A 101 -8.16 3.51 26.01
C GLN A 101 -7.87 2.01 25.96
N GLY A 102 -7.42 1.48 24.82
CA GLY A 102 -7.19 0.05 24.65
C GLY A 102 -8.46 -0.79 24.73
N ASP A 103 -9.63 -0.18 24.45
CA ASP A 103 -10.90 -0.88 24.42
C ASP A 103 -10.88 -1.94 23.31
N LYS A 104 -11.16 -3.18 23.68
CA LYS A 104 -11.13 -4.34 22.78
C LYS A 104 -12.53 -4.95 22.56
N HIS A 105 -13.57 -4.28 23.02
CA HIS A 105 -14.94 -4.79 22.98
C HIS A 105 -15.81 -3.89 22.13
N PHE A 106 -15.65 -3.98 20.79
CA PHE A 106 -16.56 -3.35 19.85
C PHE A 106 -17.78 -4.25 19.64
N ALA A 107 -18.94 -3.65 19.49
CA ALA A 107 -20.09 -4.39 18.98
C ALA A 107 -19.87 -4.71 17.50
N PHE A 108 -20.39 -5.86 17.05
CA PHE A 108 -20.45 -6.15 15.62
C PHE A 108 -21.13 -5.02 14.85
N PRO A 109 -20.71 -4.77 13.60
CA PRO A 109 -21.24 -3.65 12.79
C PRO A 109 -22.77 -3.65 12.66
N PHE A 110 -23.39 -4.82 12.78
CA PHE A 110 -24.84 -4.99 12.63
C PHE A 110 -25.60 -4.96 13.96
N TRP A 111 -24.92 -4.89 15.11
CA TRP A 111 -25.54 -4.89 16.43
C TRP A 111 -25.53 -3.49 17.04
N VAL A 112 -26.59 -3.17 17.78
CA VAL A 112 -26.69 -1.91 18.51
C VAL A 112 -25.77 -1.98 19.71
N ASP A 113 -24.91 -0.97 19.85
CA ASP A 113 -24.00 -0.78 20.98
C ASP A 113 -24.39 0.53 21.66
N GLU A 114 -24.83 0.49 22.92
CA GLU A 114 -25.23 1.68 23.69
C GLU A 114 -24.05 2.65 23.92
N GLN A 115 -22.81 2.15 23.88
CA GLN A 115 -21.61 2.97 24.02
C GLN A 115 -21.10 3.50 22.67
N ARG A 116 -21.79 3.22 21.56
CA ARG A 116 -21.41 3.64 20.25
C ARG A 116 -21.59 5.14 20.10
N PRO A 117 -20.61 5.86 19.55
CA PRO A 117 -20.77 7.28 19.26
C PRO A 117 -21.94 7.49 18.25
N GLU A 118 -22.53 8.66 18.27
CA GLU A 118 -23.60 8.98 17.32
C GLU A 118 -23.11 8.75 15.88
N ASP A 119 -23.74 7.80 15.20
CA ASP A 119 -23.35 7.34 13.86
C ASP A 119 -24.11 8.13 12.78
N THR A 120 -23.97 9.47 12.81
CA THR A 120 -24.71 10.32 11.87
C THR A 120 -23.90 11.54 11.46
N VAL A 121 -23.83 11.81 10.16
CA VAL A 121 -23.28 13.08 9.66
C VAL A 121 -24.21 14.23 10.06
N SER A 122 -23.61 15.32 10.58
CA SER A 122 -24.34 16.46 11.11
C SER A 122 -24.76 17.47 10.04
N GLY A 123 -23.96 17.60 8.99
CA GLY A 123 -24.05 18.68 8.00
C GLY A 123 -23.31 19.96 8.40
N GLN A 124 -22.77 20.03 9.63
CA GLN A 124 -21.97 21.17 10.11
C GLN A 124 -20.47 20.87 9.90
N LYS A 125 -19.71 21.90 9.60
CA LYS A 125 -18.24 21.80 9.38
C LYS A 125 -17.47 22.19 10.64
N GLN A 126 -16.42 21.43 10.95
CA GLN A 126 -15.50 21.67 12.06
C GLN A 126 -14.06 21.48 11.58
N ALA A 127 -13.15 22.28 12.15
CA ALA A 127 -11.72 22.14 11.88
C ALA A 127 -11.20 20.77 12.36
N ALA A 128 -10.34 20.17 11.56
CA ALA A 128 -9.68 18.91 11.86
C ALA A 128 -8.24 18.97 11.34
N VAL A 129 -7.29 18.56 12.17
CA VAL A 129 -5.87 18.46 11.83
C VAL A 129 -5.57 17.04 11.33
N PHE A 130 -4.88 16.93 10.17
CA PHE A 130 -4.44 15.67 9.57
C PHE A 130 -3.15 15.84 8.75
N SER A 131 -2.16 16.48 9.35
CA SER A 131 -0.91 16.93 8.73
C SER A 131 -0.17 15.84 7.93
N ASN A 132 -0.21 14.59 8.38
CA ASN A 132 0.46 13.46 7.73
C ASN A 132 -0.16 13.03 6.38
N THR A 133 -1.34 13.55 6.01
CA THR A 133 -2.04 13.17 4.78
C THR A 133 -2.31 14.33 3.82
N VAL A 134 -2.00 15.57 4.21
CA VAL A 134 -2.29 16.78 3.43
C VAL A 134 -1.58 16.82 2.07
N THR A 135 -0.39 16.23 1.97
CA THR A 135 0.39 16.16 0.74
C THR A 135 -0.10 15.10 -0.24
N ASN A 136 -0.99 14.21 0.19
CA ASN A 136 -1.54 13.17 -0.69
C ASN A 136 -2.45 13.79 -1.75
N SER A 137 -2.22 13.44 -3.02
CA SER A 137 -3.02 13.95 -4.13
C SER A 137 -4.47 13.46 -4.07
N PRO A 138 -5.45 14.26 -4.54
CA PRO A 138 -6.85 13.84 -4.62
C PRO A 138 -7.06 12.55 -5.39
N PHE A 139 -6.25 12.30 -6.40
CA PHE A 139 -6.28 11.09 -7.22
C PHE A 139 -6.21 9.81 -6.37
N LEU A 140 -5.45 9.82 -5.28
CA LEU A 140 -5.23 8.66 -4.42
C LEU A 140 -6.49 8.16 -3.70
N TYR A 141 -7.49 9.03 -3.53
CA TYR A 141 -8.72 8.72 -2.81
C TYR A 141 -9.95 8.56 -3.71
N MET A 142 -9.82 8.70 -5.04
CA MET A 142 -10.96 8.69 -5.95
C MET A 142 -11.88 7.47 -5.79
N PRO A 143 -11.40 6.21 -5.70
CA PRO A 143 -12.29 5.07 -5.56
C PRO A 143 -13.06 5.08 -4.23
N GLN A 144 -12.40 5.49 -3.15
CA GLN A 144 -13.00 5.60 -1.82
C GLN A 144 -14.04 6.73 -1.78
N ILE A 145 -13.75 7.86 -2.40
CA ILE A 145 -14.70 8.99 -2.51
C ILE A 145 -15.94 8.57 -3.28
N ILE A 146 -15.77 7.84 -4.39
CA ILE A 146 -16.91 7.34 -5.18
C ILE A 146 -17.79 6.43 -4.31
N GLY A 147 -17.21 5.47 -3.61
CA GLY A 147 -17.95 4.59 -2.70
C GLY A 147 -18.66 5.38 -1.59
N TYR A 148 -17.98 6.33 -0.96
CA TYR A 148 -18.53 7.21 0.07
C TYR A 148 -19.73 8.03 -0.45
N LYS A 149 -19.57 8.65 -1.61
CA LYS A 149 -20.63 9.49 -2.22
C LYS A 149 -21.84 8.68 -2.66
N ILE A 150 -21.66 7.49 -3.20
CA ILE A 150 -22.77 6.58 -3.53
C ILE A 150 -23.55 6.25 -2.25
N ALA A 151 -22.90 5.85 -1.17
CA ALA A 151 -23.58 5.56 0.08
C ALA A 151 -24.23 6.79 0.71
N SER A 152 -23.69 7.99 0.48
CA SER A 152 -24.25 9.23 1.04
C SER A 152 -25.65 9.56 0.53
N VAL A 153 -26.06 9.00 -0.61
CA VAL A 153 -27.41 9.13 -1.17
C VAL A 153 -28.41 8.26 -0.39
N ALA A 154 -27.96 7.13 0.14
CA ALA A 154 -28.82 6.12 0.77
C ALA A 154 -28.85 6.20 2.32
N THR A 155 -27.79 6.72 2.95
CA THR A 155 -27.67 6.72 4.41
C THR A 155 -26.93 7.94 4.96
N ARG A 156 -27.29 8.33 6.19
CA ARG A 156 -26.54 9.32 6.97
C ARG A 156 -25.52 8.66 7.91
N SER A 157 -25.53 7.34 8.07
CA SER A 157 -24.60 6.59 8.92
C SER A 157 -23.16 6.77 8.44
N VAL A 158 -22.29 7.26 9.31
CA VAL A 158 -20.84 7.40 9.06
C VAL A 158 -20.22 6.04 8.80
N GLN A 159 -20.56 5.04 9.60
CA GLN A 159 -20.05 3.68 9.45
C GLN A 159 -20.30 3.11 8.07
N TRP A 160 -21.56 3.16 7.59
CA TRP A 160 -21.88 2.58 6.28
C TRP A 160 -21.29 3.36 5.11
N ARG A 161 -21.13 4.68 5.25
CA ARG A 161 -20.40 5.50 4.28
C ARG A 161 -18.92 5.13 4.21
N VAL A 162 -18.28 4.88 5.37
CA VAL A 162 -16.88 4.43 5.44
C VAL A 162 -16.72 3.02 4.88
N VAL A 163 -17.64 2.09 5.21
CA VAL A 163 -17.62 0.74 4.61
C VAL A 163 -17.75 0.82 3.09
N ALA A 164 -18.61 1.65 2.55
CA ALA A 164 -18.76 1.84 1.10
C ALA A 164 -17.50 2.46 0.48
N ALA A 165 -16.83 3.39 1.17
CA ALA A 165 -15.55 3.93 0.74
C ALA A 165 -14.47 2.84 0.67
N ARG A 166 -14.39 1.99 1.70
CA ARG A 166 -13.47 0.84 1.74
C ARG A 166 -13.76 -0.11 0.59
N ILE A 167 -15.02 -0.43 0.30
CA ILE A 167 -15.42 -1.27 -0.84
C ILE A 167 -14.95 -0.66 -2.16
N GLY A 168 -15.04 0.66 -2.35
CA GLY A 168 -14.49 1.33 -3.52
C GLY A 168 -12.99 1.07 -3.69
N GLY A 169 -12.22 1.16 -2.60
CA GLY A 169 -10.79 0.81 -2.58
C GLY A 169 -10.53 -0.68 -2.86
N VAL A 170 -11.29 -1.57 -2.23
CA VAL A 170 -11.21 -3.03 -2.42
C VAL A 170 -11.43 -3.41 -3.89
N LEU A 171 -12.45 -2.86 -4.53
CA LEU A 171 -12.75 -3.14 -5.94
C LEU A 171 -11.60 -2.70 -6.84
N LEU A 172 -11.06 -1.49 -6.64
CA LEU A 172 -9.88 -1.04 -7.38
C LEU A 172 -8.71 -2.00 -7.20
N TYR A 173 -8.37 -2.33 -5.96
CA TYR A 173 -7.27 -3.22 -5.64
C TYR A 173 -7.39 -4.58 -6.33
N CYS A 174 -8.53 -5.25 -6.14
CA CYS A 174 -8.76 -6.59 -6.66
C CYS A 174 -8.72 -6.63 -8.20
N LEU A 175 -9.32 -5.63 -8.85
CA LEU A 175 -9.34 -5.55 -10.32
C LEU A 175 -7.96 -5.21 -10.88
N ALA A 176 -7.26 -4.23 -10.30
CA ALA A 176 -5.93 -3.81 -10.75
C ALA A 176 -4.91 -4.94 -10.59
N TRP A 177 -4.90 -5.61 -9.44
CA TRP A 177 -3.98 -6.69 -9.18
C TRP A 177 -4.27 -7.93 -10.05
N SER A 178 -5.56 -8.29 -10.22
CA SER A 178 -5.97 -9.36 -11.13
C SER A 178 -5.55 -9.08 -12.58
N ALA A 179 -5.71 -7.83 -13.04
CA ALA A 179 -5.26 -7.40 -14.36
C ALA A 179 -3.72 -7.48 -14.48
N ALA A 180 -2.97 -7.10 -13.46
CA ALA A 180 -1.51 -7.23 -13.43
C ALA A 180 -1.07 -8.70 -13.55
N ILE A 181 -1.72 -9.63 -12.81
CA ILE A 181 -1.47 -11.07 -12.91
C ILE A 181 -1.77 -11.59 -14.32
N ALA A 182 -2.87 -11.14 -14.92
CA ALA A 182 -3.23 -11.55 -16.28
C ALA A 182 -2.18 -11.08 -17.30
N MET A 183 -1.68 -9.86 -17.12
CA MET A 183 -0.81 -9.15 -18.06
C MET A 183 0.65 -9.59 -17.98
N THR A 184 1.18 -9.86 -16.76
CA THR A 184 2.59 -10.25 -16.61
C THR A 184 2.91 -11.54 -17.35
N PRO A 185 4.04 -11.60 -18.11
CA PRO A 185 4.48 -12.82 -18.80
C PRO A 185 5.21 -13.81 -17.88
N VAL A 186 5.65 -13.37 -16.70
CA VAL A 186 6.44 -14.15 -15.73
C VAL A 186 5.94 -13.93 -14.31
N GLY A 187 6.10 -14.92 -13.45
CA GLY A 187 5.82 -14.79 -12.03
C GLY A 187 4.34 -14.57 -11.67
N LYS A 188 3.39 -15.08 -12.46
CA LYS A 188 1.95 -14.91 -12.18
C LYS A 188 1.56 -15.36 -10.78
N TRP A 189 2.11 -16.50 -10.34
CA TRP A 189 1.89 -17.00 -8.98
C TRP A 189 2.61 -16.17 -7.91
N LEU A 190 3.76 -15.56 -8.26
CA LEU A 190 4.45 -14.62 -7.38
C LEU A 190 3.61 -13.37 -7.14
N PHE A 191 3.06 -12.77 -8.20
CA PHE A 191 2.14 -11.64 -8.07
C PHE A 191 0.92 -12.03 -7.23
N ALA A 192 0.32 -13.21 -7.48
CA ALA A 192 -0.84 -13.68 -6.71
C ALA A 192 -0.49 -13.88 -5.23
N ALA A 193 0.63 -14.52 -4.91
CA ALA A 193 1.06 -14.75 -3.53
C ALA A 193 1.33 -13.45 -2.78
N VAL A 194 2.03 -12.49 -3.41
CA VAL A 194 2.27 -11.16 -2.82
C VAL A 194 0.94 -10.44 -2.57
N GLY A 195 0.07 -10.37 -3.56
CA GLY A 195 -1.23 -9.68 -3.42
C GLY A 195 -2.20 -10.34 -2.43
N LEU A 196 -1.98 -11.60 -2.07
CA LEU A 196 -2.76 -12.33 -1.06
C LEU A 196 -2.11 -12.35 0.32
N LEU A 197 -1.01 -11.62 0.55
CA LEU A 197 -0.43 -11.50 1.88
C LEU A 197 -1.40 -10.81 2.85
N PRO A 198 -1.55 -11.30 4.07
CA PRO A 198 -2.45 -10.70 5.07
C PRO A 198 -2.24 -9.20 5.26
N SER A 199 -0.97 -8.77 5.33
CA SER A 199 -0.60 -7.36 5.47
C SER A 199 -1.16 -6.48 4.35
N ILE A 200 -1.03 -6.94 3.10
CA ILE A 200 -1.53 -6.21 1.93
C ILE A 200 -3.06 -6.16 1.93
N LEU A 201 -3.72 -7.30 2.23
CA LEU A 201 -5.18 -7.38 2.27
C LEU A 201 -5.76 -6.45 3.35
N VAL A 202 -5.17 -6.43 4.55
CA VAL A 202 -5.62 -5.58 5.66
C VAL A 202 -5.46 -4.10 5.32
N VAL A 203 -4.29 -3.67 4.87
CA VAL A 203 -4.03 -2.25 4.53
C VAL A 203 -5.00 -1.76 3.45
N ASN A 204 -5.21 -2.56 2.41
CA ASN A 204 -6.05 -2.15 1.28
C ASN A 204 -7.56 -2.37 1.50
N SER A 205 -7.95 -2.93 2.64
CA SER A 205 -9.35 -3.01 3.07
C SER A 205 -9.78 -1.81 3.93
N CYS A 206 -8.86 -0.89 4.23
CA CYS A 206 -9.11 0.36 4.93
C CYS A 206 -9.08 1.56 3.97
N VAL A 207 -9.53 2.72 4.43
CA VAL A 207 -9.37 3.95 3.64
C VAL A 207 -7.93 4.43 3.76
N THR A 208 -7.22 4.42 2.63
CA THR A 208 -5.80 4.81 2.57
C THR A 208 -5.40 5.26 1.17
N ALA A 209 -4.39 6.11 1.08
CA ALA A 209 -3.72 6.49 -0.17
C ALA A 209 -2.89 5.34 -0.77
N ASP A 210 -2.56 4.32 0.03
CA ASP A 210 -1.71 3.20 -0.39
C ASP A 210 -2.41 2.34 -1.45
N THR A 211 -3.73 2.20 -1.39
CA THR A 211 -4.50 1.35 -2.32
C THR A 211 -4.32 1.77 -3.78
N MET A 212 -4.49 3.06 -4.10
CA MET A 212 -4.28 3.56 -5.46
C MET A 212 -2.80 3.51 -5.83
N THR A 213 -1.90 3.84 -4.89
CA THR A 213 -0.45 3.76 -5.11
C THR A 213 -0.03 2.35 -5.51
N ILE A 214 -0.44 1.34 -4.75
CA ILE A 214 -0.14 -0.07 -5.03
C ILE A 214 -0.75 -0.51 -6.36
N ALA A 215 -2.01 -0.13 -6.63
CA ALA A 215 -2.70 -0.49 -7.87
C ALA A 215 -1.96 0.04 -9.11
N VAL A 216 -1.56 1.32 -9.10
CA VAL A 216 -0.80 1.93 -10.21
C VAL A 216 0.57 1.28 -10.35
N CYS A 217 1.31 1.09 -9.24
CA CYS A 217 2.65 0.51 -9.27
C CYS A 217 2.64 -0.93 -9.80
N VAL A 218 1.73 -1.79 -9.33
CA VAL A 218 1.69 -3.19 -9.76
C VAL A 218 1.29 -3.33 -11.24
N LEU A 219 0.31 -2.54 -11.69
CA LEU A 219 -0.09 -2.49 -13.10
C LEU A 219 1.05 -2.01 -13.99
N PHE A 220 1.74 -0.95 -13.57
CA PHE A 220 2.87 -0.39 -14.32
C PHE A 220 4.00 -1.41 -14.45
N VAL A 221 4.40 -2.06 -13.35
CA VAL A 221 5.43 -3.12 -13.37
C VAL A 221 5.02 -4.25 -14.31
N ALA A 222 3.78 -4.74 -14.22
CA ALA A 222 3.30 -5.83 -15.08
C ALA A 222 3.27 -5.42 -16.57
N ALA A 223 2.87 -4.17 -16.88
CA ALA A 223 2.87 -3.64 -18.23
C ALA A 223 4.29 -3.54 -18.81
N VAL A 224 5.23 -3.01 -18.03
CA VAL A 224 6.64 -2.94 -18.43
C VAL A 224 7.23 -4.32 -18.66
N LEU A 225 6.97 -5.30 -17.77
CA LEU A 225 7.42 -6.69 -17.95
C LEU A 225 6.87 -7.30 -19.24
N ARG A 226 5.58 -7.07 -19.53
CA ARG A 226 4.96 -7.54 -20.77
C ARG A 226 5.67 -7.00 -22.00
N LEU A 227 5.90 -5.69 -22.05
CA LEU A 227 6.55 -5.06 -23.19
C LEU A 227 8.04 -5.41 -23.30
N SER A 228 8.72 -5.64 -22.18
CA SER A 228 10.15 -5.94 -22.13
C SER A 228 10.46 -7.40 -22.48
N LEU A 229 9.60 -8.34 -22.08
CA LEU A 229 9.87 -9.77 -22.12
C LEU A 229 9.08 -10.54 -23.20
N CYS A 230 8.02 -9.96 -23.79
CA CYS A 230 7.31 -10.57 -24.89
C CYS A 230 7.98 -10.23 -26.23
N ASP A 231 8.22 -11.23 -27.06
CA ASP A 231 8.85 -11.07 -28.39
C ASP A 231 7.89 -10.51 -29.45
N LYS A 232 6.58 -10.46 -29.15
CA LYS A 232 5.58 -9.88 -30.05
C LYS A 232 5.66 -8.36 -30.06
N PRO A 233 5.49 -7.70 -31.21
CA PRO A 233 5.41 -6.24 -31.28
C PRO A 233 4.22 -5.76 -30.44
N ALA A 234 4.43 -4.66 -29.68
CA ALA A 234 3.36 -4.07 -28.88
C ALA A 234 2.30 -3.43 -29.76
N THR A 235 1.07 -3.59 -29.36
CA THR A 235 -0.05 -2.86 -29.96
C THR A 235 -0.06 -1.40 -29.44
N TRP A 236 -0.68 -0.50 -30.20
CA TRP A 236 -0.88 0.88 -29.75
C TRP A 236 -1.61 0.98 -28.41
N ARG A 237 -2.56 0.08 -28.18
CA ARG A 237 -3.31 0.03 -26.90
C ARG A 237 -2.38 -0.26 -25.73
N GLU A 238 -1.46 -1.21 -25.87
CA GLU A 238 -0.48 -1.55 -24.84
C GLU A 238 0.51 -0.40 -24.59
N LEU A 239 0.95 0.27 -25.64
CA LEU A 239 1.85 1.44 -25.51
C LEU A 239 1.17 2.59 -24.79
N ILE A 240 -0.05 2.96 -25.22
CA ILE A 240 -0.83 4.05 -24.59
C ILE A 240 -1.15 3.70 -23.14
N PHE A 241 -1.62 2.48 -22.88
CA PHE A 241 -1.94 2.03 -21.51
C PHE A 241 -0.73 2.15 -20.59
N THR A 242 0.45 1.66 -21.03
CA THR A 242 1.67 1.76 -20.23
C THR A 242 2.11 3.23 -20.07
N GLY A 243 1.95 4.04 -21.10
CA GLY A 243 2.23 5.48 -21.05
C GLY A 243 1.32 6.21 -20.05
N VAL A 244 0.03 5.92 -20.05
CA VAL A 244 -0.93 6.47 -19.08
C VAL A 244 -0.55 6.07 -17.66
N LEU A 245 -0.21 4.80 -17.41
CA LEU A 245 0.27 4.36 -16.10
C LEU A 245 1.54 5.12 -15.68
N GLY A 246 2.46 5.39 -16.63
CA GLY A 246 3.65 6.21 -16.40
C GLY A 246 3.30 7.65 -15.98
N VAL A 247 2.29 8.26 -16.59
CA VAL A 247 1.78 9.58 -16.17
C VAL A 247 1.15 9.50 -14.78
N LEU A 248 0.35 8.45 -14.50
CA LEU A 248 -0.31 8.27 -13.20
C LEU A 248 0.68 8.09 -12.05
N LEU A 249 1.91 7.60 -12.32
CA LEU A 249 2.98 7.60 -11.32
C LEU A 249 3.34 9.01 -10.81
N GLY A 250 3.07 10.07 -11.57
CA GLY A 250 3.24 11.45 -11.11
C GLY A 250 2.21 11.90 -10.06
N PHE A 251 1.09 11.18 -9.91
CA PHE A 251 0.03 11.48 -8.94
C PHE A 251 0.01 10.56 -7.73
N VAL A 252 0.77 9.46 -7.73
CA VAL A 252 0.91 8.59 -6.56
C VAL A 252 1.87 9.20 -5.53
N LYS A 253 2.11 8.52 -4.42
CA LYS A 253 3.09 8.98 -3.43
C LYS A 253 4.44 9.23 -4.11
N MET A 254 5.00 10.40 -3.89
CA MET A 254 6.20 10.92 -4.59
C MET A 254 7.39 9.98 -4.57
N THR A 255 7.54 9.21 -3.50
CA THR A 255 8.65 8.25 -3.31
C THR A 255 8.66 7.10 -4.31
N TYR A 256 7.56 6.85 -5.05
CA TYR A 256 7.47 5.78 -6.05
C TYR A 256 7.53 6.28 -7.50
N PHE A 257 7.59 7.59 -7.73
CA PHE A 257 7.77 8.14 -9.07
C PHE A 257 8.98 7.56 -9.82
N PRO A 258 10.12 7.22 -9.17
CA PRO A 258 11.25 6.58 -9.86
C PRO A 258 10.91 5.28 -10.61
N LEU A 259 9.77 4.61 -10.32
CA LEU A 259 9.35 3.44 -11.11
C LEU A 259 9.26 3.75 -12.61
N ILE A 260 9.02 5.00 -13.00
CA ILE A 260 8.94 5.43 -14.39
C ILE A 260 10.21 5.07 -15.18
N VAL A 261 11.36 5.00 -14.53
CA VAL A 261 12.64 4.63 -15.13
C VAL A 261 12.63 3.20 -15.69
N LEU A 262 11.74 2.32 -15.19
CA LEU A 262 11.57 0.98 -15.75
C LEU A 262 11.15 0.99 -17.23
N LEU A 263 10.60 2.08 -17.75
CA LEU A 263 10.34 2.22 -19.19
C LEU A 263 11.60 2.03 -20.03
N LEU A 264 12.77 2.36 -19.51
CA LEU A 264 14.04 2.18 -20.18
C LEU A 264 14.40 0.70 -20.40
N LEU A 265 13.84 -0.22 -19.58
CA LEU A 265 14.04 -1.66 -19.77
C LEU A 265 13.41 -2.14 -21.09
N VAL A 266 12.33 -1.52 -21.54
CA VAL A 266 11.60 -1.96 -22.73
C VAL A 266 12.51 -2.01 -23.96
N PRO A 267 13.15 -0.90 -24.43
CA PRO A 267 14.05 -0.95 -25.56
C PRO A 267 15.37 -1.70 -25.27
N LEU A 268 15.73 -1.85 -23.98
CA LEU A 268 16.95 -2.56 -23.60
C LEU A 268 16.80 -4.08 -23.76
N LEU A 269 15.65 -4.65 -23.35
CA LEU A 269 15.39 -6.08 -23.34
C LEU A 269 14.66 -6.57 -24.59
N ASN A 270 13.88 -5.71 -25.24
CA ASN A 270 13.11 -6.03 -26.43
C ASN A 270 13.52 -5.16 -27.62
N ARG A 271 14.30 -5.76 -28.56
CA ARG A 271 14.80 -5.06 -29.73
C ARG A 271 13.68 -4.56 -30.67
N ASN A 272 12.55 -5.23 -30.72
CA ASN A 272 11.40 -4.85 -31.53
C ASN A 272 10.75 -3.54 -31.05
N MET A 273 11.08 -3.11 -29.82
CA MET A 273 10.59 -1.87 -29.22
C MET A 273 11.54 -0.67 -29.40
N ARG A 274 12.63 -0.83 -30.17
CA ARG A 274 13.58 0.25 -30.47
C ARG A 274 13.09 1.11 -31.66
N THR A 275 11.93 1.71 -31.52
CA THR A 275 11.33 2.55 -32.56
C THR A 275 11.16 3.97 -32.07
N CYS A 276 11.20 4.96 -33.00
CA CYS A 276 10.94 6.36 -32.65
C CYS A 276 9.56 6.55 -32.01
N ARG A 277 8.58 5.73 -32.39
CA ARG A 277 7.23 5.78 -31.80
C ARG A 277 7.23 5.40 -30.33
N VAL A 278 7.92 4.31 -29.98
CA VAL A 278 8.07 3.88 -28.55
C VAL A 278 8.82 4.94 -27.77
N ALA A 279 9.92 5.46 -28.31
CA ALA A 279 10.68 6.53 -27.68
C ALA A 279 9.84 7.80 -27.47
N ALA A 280 9.01 8.18 -28.44
CA ALA A 280 8.11 9.32 -28.31
C ALA A 280 7.06 9.12 -27.24
N VAL A 281 6.38 7.96 -27.21
CA VAL A 281 5.37 7.64 -26.17
C VAL A 281 6.01 7.67 -24.78
N TRP A 282 7.19 7.06 -24.62
CA TRP A 282 7.91 7.07 -23.34
C TRP A 282 8.39 8.47 -22.93
N GLY A 283 8.96 9.20 -23.88
CA GLY A 283 9.42 10.57 -23.65
C GLY A 283 8.28 11.49 -23.21
N VAL A 284 7.14 11.44 -23.89
CA VAL A 284 5.93 12.18 -23.51
C VAL A 284 5.42 11.72 -22.14
N SER A 285 5.33 10.41 -21.88
CA SER A 285 4.84 9.89 -20.60
C SER A 285 5.73 10.31 -19.43
N MET A 286 7.05 10.25 -19.61
CA MET A 286 8.01 10.69 -18.59
C MET A 286 7.92 12.21 -18.37
N ALA A 287 7.84 13.00 -19.43
CA ALA A 287 7.74 14.46 -19.34
C ALA A 287 6.43 14.90 -18.66
N VAL A 288 5.30 14.33 -19.09
CA VAL A 288 3.99 14.65 -18.49
C VAL A 288 3.91 14.13 -17.05
N GLY A 289 4.37 12.91 -16.76
CA GLY A 289 4.41 12.38 -15.40
C GLY A 289 5.29 13.22 -14.48
N ALA A 290 6.47 13.66 -14.96
CA ALA A 290 7.34 14.56 -14.21
C ALA A 290 6.69 15.94 -14.00
N ALA A 291 6.02 16.48 -15.01
CA ALA A 291 5.29 17.75 -14.89
C ALA A 291 4.15 17.62 -13.85
N CYS A 292 3.35 16.55 -13.90
CA CYS A 292 2.31 16.30 -12.90
C CYS A 292 2.89 16.18 -11.48
N PHE A 293 3.99 15.46 -11.33
CA PHE A 293 4.72 15.34 -10.07
C PHE A 293 5.17 16.72 -9.54
N LEU A 294 5.86 17.50 -10.37
CA LEU A 294 6.39 18.82 -9.98
C LEU A 294 5.28 19.84 -9.70
N LEU A 295 4.21 19.84 -10.49
CA LEU A 295 3.05 20.72 -10.27
C LEU A 295 2.33 20.38 -8.97
N TRP A 296 2.14 19.08 -8.69
CA TRP A 296 1.54 18.67 -7.43
C TRP A 296 2.44 19.01 -6.24
N TYR A 297 3.75 18.75 -6.36
CA TYR A 297 4.72 19.12 -5.32
C TYR A 297 4.68 20.63 -5.02
N ALA A 298 4.72 21.46 -6.05
CA ALA A 298 4.64 22.91 -5.90
C ALA A 298 3.30 23.38 -5.27
N ALA A 299 2.19 22.70 -5.64
CA ALA A 299 0.88 23.03 -5.09
C ALA A 299 0.76 22.74 -3.57
N VAL A 300 1.46 21.70 -3.09
CA VAL A 300 1.41 21.31 -1.67
C VAL A 300 2.59 21.84 -0.84
N ASP A 301 3.53 22.53 -1.47
CA ASP A 301 4.73 23.04 -0.78
C ASP A 301 4.37 24.00 0.36
N SER A 302 3.37 24.86 0.17
CA SER A 302 2.88 25.79 1.19
C SER A 302 2.22 25.12 2.40
N VAL A 303 1.70 23.90 2.22
CA VAL A 303 1.08 23.10 3.32
C VAL A 303 2.05 22.07 3.90
N ASN A 304 3.26 21.98 3.37
CA ASN A 304 4.32 21.12 3.87
C ASN A 304 5.20 21.88 4.88
N SER A 305 4.56 22.43 5.89
CA SER A 305 5.10 23.47 6.77
C SER A 305 6.18 22.98 7.75
N GLY A 306 6.58 21.70 7.71
CA GLY A 306 7.53 21.15 8.68
C GLY A 306 6.95 20.88 10.07
N LEU A 307 5.72 21.29 10.34
CA LEU A 307 4.99 20.89 11.55
C LEU A 307 4.19 19.62 11.23
N MET A 308 4.35 18.62 12.06
CA MET A 308 3.56 17.40 11.98
C MET A 308 3.00 17.09 13.36
N PHE A 309 1.71 17.44 13.59
CA PHE A 309 1.05 17.30 14.88
C PHE A 309 1.83 18.02 16.01
N ALA A 310 2.21 19.29 15.77
CA ALA A 310 3.00 20.12 16.68
C ALA A 310 4.42 19.61 17.00
N ARG A 311 4.92 18.58 16.35
CA ARG A 311 6.32 18.20 16.45
C ARG A 311 7.18 19.28 15.79
N ALA A 312 8.22 19.72 16.49
CA ALA A 312 9.18 20.68 15.96
C ALA A 312 10.10 20.01 14.93
N THR A 313 9.57 19.71 13.74
CA THR A 313 10.37 19.26 12.61
C THR A 313 10.90 20.48 11.86
N ASP A 314 12.12 20.39 11.35
CA ASP A 314 12.74 21.42 10.51
C ASP A 314 13.40 20.74 9.31
N PRO A 315 12.68 20.67 8.16
CA PRO A 315 13.19 20.02 6.96
C PRO A 315 14.48 20.66 6.42
N ASP A 316 14.66 21.97 6.58
CA ASP A 316 15.85 22.67 6.09
C ASP A 316 17.08 22.34 6.95
N ALA A 317 16.92 22.34 8.27
CA ALA A 317 17.97 21.90 9.19
C ALA A 317 18.33 20.42 8.97
N GLN A 318 17.34 19.54 8.76
CA GLN A 318 17.59 18.13 8.45
C GLN A 318 18.31 17.96 7.11
N LYS A 319 17.92 18.70 6.08
CA LYS A 319 18.59 18.71 4.78
C LYS A 319 20.06 19.15 4.91
N ALA A 320 20.31 20.22 5.66
CA ALA A 320 21.64 20.70 5.96
C ALA A 320 22.47 19.64 6.69
N PHE A 321 21.87 18.95 7.66
CA PHE A 321 22.52 17.83 8.38
C PHE A 321 22.89 16.69 7.44
N VAL A 322 21.98 16.21 6.59
CA VAL A 322 22.20 15.12 5.65
C VAL A 322 23.35 15.45 4.68
N LEU A 323 23.37 16.68 4.16
CA LEU A 323 24.40 17.15 3.24
C LEU A 323 25.77 17.34 3.91
N SER A 324 25.80 17.79 5.17
CA SER A 324 27.06 18.00 5.91
C SER A 324 27.61 16.72 6.54
N HIS A 325 26.77 15.71 6.77
CA HIS A 325 27.18 14.47 7.43
C HIS A 325 26.76 13.20 6.61
N PRO A 326 27.15 13.07 5.33
CA PRO A 326 26.65 12.00 4.46
C PRO A 326 26.97 10.60 4.97
N TRP A 327 28.13 10.37 5.57
CA TRP A 327 28.52 9.08 6.13
C TRP A 327 27.68 8.68 7.35
N ARG A 328 27.35 9.66 8.20
CA ARG A 328 26.46 9.42 9.34
C ARG A 328 25.07 9.07 8.86
N TYR A 329 24.58 9.76 7.84
CA TYR A 329 23.29 9.47 7.23
C TYR A 329 23.26 8.09 6.55
N CYS A 330 24.30 7.72 5.80
CA CYS A 330 24.45 6.36 5.25
C CYS A 330 24.40 5.28 6.35
N LYS A 331 25.09 5.51 7.47
CA LYS A 331 25.03 4.57 8.61
C LYS A 331 23.62 4.44 9.17
N MET A 332 22.87 5.54 9.26
CA MET A 332 21.46 5.52 9.70
C MET A 332 20.59 4.71 8.76
N LEU A 333 20.74 4.88 7.44
CA LEU A 333 20.03 4.07 6.43
C LEU A 333 20.36 2.58 6.54
N LEU A 334 21.62 2.22 6.76
CA LEU A 334 22.04 0.84 6.94
C LEU A 334 21.50 0.24 8.24
N THR A 335 21.46 1.02 9.33
CA THR A 335 20.86 0.61 10.60
C THR A 335 19.37 0.37 10.45
N LEU A 336 18.67 1.27 9.75
CA LEU A 336 17.25 1.10 9.41
C LEU A 336 17.04 -0.19 8.61
N ALA A 337 17.81 -0.40 7.54
CA ALA A 337 17.71 -1.58 6.68
C ALA A 337 17.97 -2.89 7.44
N ALA A 338 18.91 -2.90 8.38
CA ALA A 338 19.23 -4.06 9.21
C ALA A 338 18.14 -4.38 10.25
N GLY A 339 17.40 -3.36 10.71
CA GLY A 339 16.31 -3.51 11.68
C GLY A 339 14.93 -3.68 11.05
N MET A 340 14.81 -3.54 9.73
CA MET A 340 13.50 -3.54 9.06
C MET A 340 13.07 -4.95 8.70
N ASP A 341 11.98 -5.39 9.28
CA ASP A 341 11.30 -6.63 8.89
C ASP A 341 10.17 -6.31 7.89
N VAL A 342 10.50 -6.28 6.60
CA VAL A 342 9.57 -5.99 5.51
C VAL A 342 8.46 -7.04 5.38
N LEU A 343 8.70 -8.24 5.87
CA LEU A 343 7.73 -9.34 5.87
C LEU A 343 6.95 -9.43 7.17
N ASN A 344 7.28 -8.58 8.14
CA ASN A 344 6.56 -8.56 9.40
C ASN A 344 5.14 -8.04 9.19
N VAL A 345 4.20 -8.95 9.21
CA VAL A 345 2.76 -8.70 9.10
C VAL A 345 2.28 -7.66 10.12
N ASN A 346 3.04 -7.40 11.15
CA ASN A 346 2.70 -6.56 12.29
C ASN A 346 3.06 -5.10 12.18
N SER A 347 4.01 -4.77 11.33
CA SER A 347 4.33 -3.38 11.06
C SER A 347 3.15 -2.65 10.42
N TYR A 348 2.05 -3.35 10.17
CA TYR A 348 0.88 -2.84 9.46
C TYR A 348 -0.32 -2.58 10.36
N ASN A 349 -0.46 -3.30 11.49
CA ASN A 349 -1.57 -3.11 12.42
C ASN A 349 -1.26 -3.63 13.82
N ALA A 350 -1.78 -2.93 14.84
CA ALA A 350 -1.80 -3.39 16.22
C ALA A 350 -2.70 -4.62 16.47
N VAL A 351 -3.21 -5.24 15.41
CA VAL A 351 -4.26 -6.28 15.45
C VAL A 351 -3.75 -7.65 15.87
N MET A 352 -2.43 -7.86 15.89
CA MET A 352 -1.91 -9.21 16.23
C MET A 352 -1.04 -9.19 17.48
N ASP A 353 -1.27 -10.14 18.38
CA ASP A 353 -0.38 -10.44 19.49
C ASP A 353 1.02 -10.87 19.00
N GLN A 354 2.07 -10.54 19.73
CA GLN A 354 3.45 -10.81 19.32
C GLN A 354 3.75 -12.29 19.05
N SER A 355 3.17 -13.20 19.81
CA SER A 355 3.39 -14.65 19.66
C SER A 355 2.81 -15.20 18.36
N VAL A 356 1.64 -14.71 17.97
CA VAL A 356 0.95 -15.07 16.72
C VAL A 356 1.64 -14.43 15.52
N ARG A 357 2.20 -13.27 15.70
CA ARG A 357 2.98 -12.52 14.74
C ARG A 357 4.08 -13.38 14.14
N TRP A 358 4.91 -13.97 14.94
CA TRP A 358 6.04 -14.77 14.49
C TRP A 358 5.61 -15.97 13.62
N ARG A 359 4.58 -16.68 14.03
CA ARG A 359 4.08 -17.84 13.29
C ARG A 359 3.47 -17.46 11.95
N ALA A 360 2.68 -16.39 11.91
CA ALA A 360 2.09 -15.87 10.67
C ALA A 360 3.16 -15.39 9.69
N SER A 361 4.24 -14.74 10.17
CA SER A 361 5.35 -14.30 9.32
C SER A 361 6.06 -15.47 8.66
N TRP A 362 6.32 -16.57 9.37
CA TRP A 362 6.95 -17.76 8.80
C TRP A 362 6.09 -18.43 7.73
N LEU A 363 4.78 -18.52 7.93
CA LEU A 363 3.86 -19.05 6.93
C LEU A 363 3.83 -18.17 5.68
N ALA A 364 3.87 -16.84 5.84
CA ALA A 364 3.94 -15.90 4.73
C ALA A 364 5.26 -16.04 3.96
N VAL A 365 6.40 -16.19 4.66
CA VAL A 365 7.70 -16.49 4.04
C VAL A 365 7.65 -17.78 3.25
N LEU A 366 7.08 -18.84 3.83
CA LEU A 366 6.96 -20.14 3.14
C LEU A 366 6.10 -20.03 1.88
N LEU A 367 4.99 -19.31 1.94
CA LEU A 367 4.15 -19.04 0.77
C LEU A 367 4.93 -18.31 -0.33
N LEU A 368 5.69 -17.27 0.04
CA LEU A 368 6.52 -16.52 -0.90
C LEU A 368 7.66 -17.37 -1.46
N LEU A 369 8.29 -18.23 -0.68
CA LEU A 369 9.32 -19.16 -1.17
C LEU A 369 8.76 -20.12 -2.22
N ILE A 370 7.57 -20.68 -1.99
CA ILE A 370 6.89 -21.53 -2.98
C ILE A 370 6.62 -20.72 -4.26
N ALA A 371 6.15 -19.48 -4.13
CA ALA A 371 5.87 -18.61 -5.27
C ALA A 371 7.14 -18.23 -6.05
N VAL A 372 8.25 -17.96 -5.35
CA VAL A 372 9.57 -17.70 -5.96
C VAL A 372 10.05 -18.95 -6.73
N CYS A 373 9.98 -20.13 -6.12
CA CYS A 373 10.36 -21.39 -6.79
C CYS A 373 9.56 -21.66 -8.06
N THR A 374 8.26 -21.33 -8.06
CA THR A 374 7.44 -21.44 -9.29
C THR A 374 7.84 -20.40 -10.33
N ALA A 375 8.12 -19.17 -9.93
CA ALA A 375 8.50 -18.08 -10.82
C ALA A 375 9.88 -18.31 -11.48
N VAL A 376 10.83 -18.97 -10.79
CA VAL A 376 12.16 -19.32 -11.37
C VAL A 376 12.03 -20.09 -12.67
N ARG A 377 11.05 -20.98 -12.78
CA ARG A 377 10.79 -21.77 -14.01
C ARG A 377 10.39 -20.87 -15.19
N ASP A 378 9.62 -19.81 -14.95
CA ASP A 378 9.21 -18.86 -15.99
C ASP A 378 10.40 -18.12 -16.60
N PHE A 379 11.49 -17.96 -15.81
CA PHE A 379 12.71 -17.28 -16.23
C PHE A 379 13.69 -18.16 -17.00
N ALA A 380 13.49 -19.49 -17.06
CA ALA A 380 14.37 -20.43 -17.77
C ALA A 380 14.54 -20.08 -19.25
N ARG A 381 13.50 -19.54 -19.91
CA ARG A 381 13.50 -19.14 -21.33
C ARG A 381 14.28 -17.86 -21.65
N TYR A 382 14.69 -17.10 -20.64
CA TYR A 382 15.39 -15.83 -20.87
C TYR A 382 16.88 -15.96 -20.65
N SER A 383 17.68 -15.31 -21.52
CA SER A 383 19.13 -15.28 -21.40
C SER A 383 19.58 -14.64 -20.09
N TRP A 384 20.75 -15.08 -19.60
CA TRP A 384 21.34 -14.56 -18.37
C TRP A 384 21.52 -13.01 -18.39
N ARG A 385 21.86 -12.46 -19.56
CA ARG A 385 21.97 -11.00 -19.73
C ARG A 385 20.64 -10.30 -19.48
N LYS A 386 19.51 -10.77 -20.04
CA LYS A 386 18.19 -10.21 -19.80
C LYS A 386 17.81 -10.27 -18.32
N ARG A 387 18.11 -11.37 -17.67
CA ARG A 387 17.87 -11.61 -16.24
C ARG A 387 18.66 -10.66 -15.37
N LEU A 388 19.97 -10.46 -15.64
CA LEU A 388 20.82 -9.52 -14.92
C LEU A 388 20.37 -8.06 -15.10
N CYS A 389 19.99 -7.66 -16.32
CA CYS A 389 19.45 -6.30 -16.56
C CYS A 389 18.17 -6.07 -15.75
N LEU A 390 17.25 -7.02 -15.75
CA LEU A 390 16.02 -6.94 -14.96
C LEU A 390 16.33 -6.88 -13.46
N CYS A 391 17.19 -7.76 -12.99
CA CYS A 391 17.63 -7.80 -11.59
C CYS A 391 18.23 -6.45 -11.16
N GLY A 392 19.19 -5.92 -11.91
CA GLY A 392 19.85 -4.64 -11.58
C GLY A 392 18.88 -3.48 -11.54
N ALA A 393 17.95 -3.40 -12.51
CA ALA A 393 16.92 -2.37 -12.55
C ALA A 393 15.96 -2.49 -11.34
N CYS A 394 15.50 -3.69 -11.00
CA CYS A 394 14.60 -3.91 -9.88
C CYS A 394 15.25 -3.65 -8.51
N ILE A 395 16.52 -4.08 -8.32
CA ILE A 395 17.27 -3.78 -7.09
C ILE A 395 17.54 -2.28 -6.98
N GLY A 396 18.05 -1.66 -8.05
CA GLY A 396 18.32 -0.23 -8.06
C GLY A 396 17.07 0.58 -7.72
N LEU A 397 15.94 0.23 -8.30
CA LEU A 397 14.67 0.85 -8.01
C LEU A 397 14.22 0.64 -6.55
N PHE A 398 14.31 -0.59 -6.05
CA PHE A 398 13.98 -0.88 -4.65
C PHE A 398 14.83 -0.03 -3.70
N VAL A 399 16.14 0.06 -3.94
CA VAL A 399 17.04 0.89 -3.12
C VAL A 399 16.68 2.37 -3.22
N ILE A 400 16.48 2.90 -4.43
CA ILE A 400 16.14 4.32 -4.63
C ILE A 400 14.83 4.67 -3.91
N CYS A 401 13.77 3.90 -4.12
CA CYS A 401 12.48 4.16 -3.46
C CYS A 401 12.58 4.02 -1.93
N SER A 402 13.34 3.03 -1.44
CA SER A 402 13.54 2.84 0.01
C SER A 402 14.29 4.02 0.64
N VAL A 403 15.33 4.51 -0.02
CA VAL A 403 16.07 5.70 0.43
C VAL A 403 15.17 6.94 0.42
N LEU A 404 14.34 7.12 -0.63
CA LEU A 404 13.42 8.24 -0.70
C LEU A 404 12.36 8.19 0.41
N VAL A 405 11.81 7.01 0.71
CA VAL A 405 10.86 6.82 1.83
C VAL A 405 11.52 7.18 3.15
N ALA A 406 12.72 6.62 3.42
CA ALA A 406 13.46 6.89 4.65
C ALA A 406 13.82 8.37 4.79
N THR A 407 14.28 8.99 3.68
CA THR A 407 14.64 10.43 3.67
C THR A 407 13.43 11.31 3.91
N ALA A 408 12.29 11.04 3.27
CA ALA A 408 11.07 11.81 3.47
C ALA A 408 10.62 11.78 4.93
N LEU A 409 10.65 10.61 5.57
CA LEU A 409 10.30 10.48 6.98
C LEU A 409 11.33 11.16 7.89
N TYR A 410 12.63 10.99 7.62
CA TYR A 410 13.66 11.67 8.37
C TYR A 410 13.51 13.20 8.32
N MET A 411 13.10 13.76 7.18
CA MET A 411 12.93 15.22 7.02
C MET A 411 11.65 15.77 7.65
N TYR A 412 10.54 15.00 7.57
CA TYR A 412 9.21 15.53 7.94
C TYR A 412 8.58 14.86 9.18
N TRP A 413 9.22 13.84 9.75
CA TRP A 413 8.73 13.13 10.94
C TRP A 413 9.67 13.23 12.13
N ASP A 414 10.99 13.24 11.89
CA ASP A 414 11.99 13.31 12.93
C ASP A 414 12.38 14.76 13.27
N VAL A 415 12.70 14.99 14.54
CA VAL A 415 13.27 16.28 14.98
C VAL A 415 14.71 16.43 14.48
N PRO A 416 15.21 17.67 14.25
CA PRO A 416 16.57 17.91 13.78
C PRO A 416 17.64 17.26 14.65
N GLY A 417 18.54 16.52 14.01
CA GLY A 417 19.66 15.87 14.67
C GLY A 417 19.35 14.53 15.33
N ASN A 418 18.15 13.97 15.12
CA ASN A 418 17.85 12.62 15.58
C ASN A 418 18.90 11.62 15.08
N ALA A 419 19.28 10.68 15.96
CA ALA A 419 20.32 9.69 15.65
C ALA A 419 19.83 8.51 14.81
N LEU A 420 18.51 8.30 14.75
CA LEU A 420 17.84 7.21 14.03
C LEU A 420 16.74 7.78 13.15
N ILE A 421 16.44 7.09 12.05
CA ILE A 421 15.29 7.37 11.21
C ILE A 421 14.10 6.64 11.82
N SER A 422 13.05 7.36 12.21
CA SER A 422 11.85 6.81 12.81
C SER A 422 10.64 6.90 11.86
N GLY A 423 9.50 6.35 12.27
CA GLY A 423 8.25 6.44 11.53
C GLY A 423 8.17 5.57 10.26
N VAL A 424 9.26 4.91 9.85
CA VAL A 424 9.26 4.03 8.68
C VAL A 424 8.47 2.75 8.99
N GLN A 425 7.45 2.49 8.19
CA GLN A 425 6.58 1.32 8.34
C GLN A 425 6.77 0.38 7.14
N ALA A 426 6.69 -0.93 7.39
CA ALA A 426 6.88 -1.94 6.35
C ALA A 426 5.89 -1.80 5.17
N ARG A 427 4.69 -1.24 5.39
CA ARG A 427 3.71 -0.97 4.30
C ARG A 427 4.26 -0.07 3.19
N TYR A 428 5.23 0.78 3.48
CA TYR A 428 5.85 1.63 2.46
C TYR A 428 6.68 0.85 1.44
N PHE A 429 6.99 -0.42 1.69
CA PHE A 429 7.71 -1.27 0.75
C PHE A 429 6.79 -2.13 -0.11
N LEU A 430 5.47 -2.17 0.18
CA LEU A 430 4.52 -2.98 -0.58
C LEU A 430 4.44 -2.64 -2.07
N PRO A 431 4.45 -1.35 -2.50
CA PRO A 431 4.41 -1.00 -3.92
C PRO A 431 5.63 -1.51 -4.71
N ILE A 432 6.76 -1.73 -4.03
CA ILE A 432 8.04 -2.17 -4.63
C ILE A 432 8.44 -3.59 -4.24
N LEU A 433 7.60 -4.32 -3.51
CA LEU A 433 7.89 -5.70 -3.09
C LEU A 433 7.96 -6.67 -4.28
N VAL A 434 7.06 -6.52 -5.25
CA VAL A 434 7.08 -7.36 -6.46
C VAL A 434 8.39 -7.17 -7.25
N PRO A 435 8.85 -5.95 -7.57
CA PRO A 435 10.19 -5.73 -8.15
C PRO A 435 11.33 -6.40 -7.38
N LEU A 436 11.35 -6.27 -6.05
CA LEU A 436 12.38 -6.91 -5.21
C LEU A 436 12.38 -8.45 -5.39
N LEU A 437 11.21 -9.08 -5.31
CA LEU A 437 11.11 -10.53 -5.45
C LEU A 437 11.44 -11.00 -6.88
N LEU A 438 11.08 -10.22 -7.90
CA LEU A 438 11.49 -10.48 -9.29
C LEU A 438 13.01 -10.41 -9.47
N ALA A 439 13.69 -9.49 -8.78
CA ALA A 439 15.14 -9.43 -8.79
C ALA A 439 15.76 -10.71 -8.19
N ILE A 440 15.22 -11.19 -7.07
CA ILE A 440 15.65 -12.44 -6.44
C ILE A 440 15.44 -13.63 -7.41
N VAL A 441 14.25 -13.75 -7.99
CA VAL A 441 13.92 -14.80 -8.97
C VAL A 441 14.88 -14.76 -10.16
N ALA A 442 15.20 -13.56 -10.66
CA ALA A 442 16.09 -13.39 -11.80
C ALA A 442 17.54 -13.87 -11.52
N LEU A 443 17.99 -13.86 -10.28
CA LEU A 443 19.33 -14.34 -9.88
C LEU A 443 19.42 -15.86 -9.72
N ILE A 444 18.30 -16.52 -9.38
CA ILE A 444 18.31 -17.96 -9.12
C ILE A 444 18.45 -18.72 -10.46
N PRO A 445 19.48 -19.58 -10.64
CA PRO A 445 19.58 -20.39 -11.86
C PRO A 445 18.35 -21.30 -12.02
N PRO A 446 17.75 -21.36 -13.20
CA PRO A 446 16.64 -22.29 -13.41
C PRO A 446 17.16 -23.73 -13.28
N PRO A 447 16.33 -24.64 -12.79
CA PRO A 447 16.70 -26.06 -12.75
C PRO A 447 17.03 -26.52 -14.17
N ARG A 448 18.10 -27.32 -14.30
CA ARG A 448 18.41 -27.98 -15.58
C ARG A 448 17.20 -28.85 -15.95
N GLN A 449 16.62 -28.61 -17.12
CA GLN A 449 15.64 -29.55 -17.66
C GLN A 449 16.42 -30.83 -17.94
N PRO A 450 16.00 -32.02 -17.39
CA PRO A 450 16.50 -33.28 -17.90
C PRO A 450 16.09 -33.36 -19.38
N GLU A 451 16.97 -33.88 -20.23
CA GLU A 451 16.62 -34.29 -21.59
C GLU A 451 15.54 -35.38 -21.48
N VAL A 452 14.27 -34.99 -21.47
CA VAL A 452 13.16 -35.90 -21.33
C VAL A 452 12.46 -35.98 -22.69
N ASP A 453 12.30 -37.21 -23.16
CA ASP A 453 11.53 -37.61 -24.33
C ASP A 453 10.14 -36.92 -24.30
N GLU A 454 9.77 -36.16 -25.33
CA GLU A 454 8.55 -35.35 -25.43
C GLU A 454 7.23 -36.06 -25.09
N ARG A 455 7.24 -37.40 -25.08
CA ARG A 455 6.09 -38.26 -24.77
C ARG A 455 5.79 -38.37 -23.26
N TYR A 456 6.74 -38.10 -22.38
CA TYR A 456 6.57 -38.19 -20.93
C TYR A 456 6.22 -36.86 -20.27
N GLU A 457 6.38 -35.72 -20.98
CA GLU A 457 6.26 -34.38 -20.39
C GLU A 457 4.83 -33.98 -20.00
N SER A 458 3.81 -34.46 -20.74
CA SER A 458 2.45 -33.95 -20.51
C SER A 458 1.76 -34.54 -19.29
N SER A 459 2.14 -35.71 -18.82
CA SER A 459 1.50 -36.38 -17.66
C SER A 459 2.24 -36.04 -16.33
N ALA A 460 3.56 -36.09 -16.32
CA ALA A 460 4.36 -35.88 -15.12
C ALA A 460 4.34 -34.42 -14.60
N LEU A 461 4.27 -33.41 -15.50
CA LEU A 461 4.14 -32.00 -15.13
C LEU A 461 2.74 -31.66 -14.60
N ALA A 462 1.71 -32.36 -15.09
CA ALA A 462 0.35 -32.18 -14.58
C ALA A 462 0.19 -32.75 -13.15
N GLU A 463 0.84 -33.90 -12.87
CA GLU A 463 0.77 -34.56 -11.56
C GLU A 463 1.62 -33.85 -10.47
N SER A 464 2.74 -33.22 -10.82
CA SER A 464 3.61 -32.56 -9.85
C SER A 464 3.13 -31.16 -9.43
N GLY A 465 2.31 -30.50 -10.24
CA GLY A 465 1.81 -29.13 -9.96
C GLY A 465 0.66 -29.08 -8.95
N VAL A 466 -0.18 -30.09 -8.91
CA VAL A 466 -1.35 -30.15 -8.01
C VAL A 466 -0.94 -30.17 -6.53
N PRO A 467 0.01 -30.99 -6.06
CA PRO A 467 0.39 -31.00 -4.66
C PRO A 467 1.01 -29.66 -4.20
N VAL A 468 1.83 -29.02 -5.02
CA VAL A 468 2.43 -27.71 -4.67
C VAL A 468 1.38 -26.63 -4.54
N PHE A 469 0.43 -26.56 -5.46
CA PHE A 469 -0.69 -25.63 -5.38
C PHE A 469 -1.57 -25.89 -4.14
N THR A 470 -1.87 -27.14 -3.84
CA THR A 470 -2.66 -27.53 -2.69
C THR A 470 -1.98 -27.11 -1.38
N VAL A 471 -0.67 -27.36 -1.26
CA VAL A 471 0.12 -26.93 -0.09
C VAL A 471 0.10 -25.40 0.05
N ALA A 472 0.32 -24.66 -1.03
CA ALA A 472 0.26 -23.19 -1.00
C ALA A 472 -1.13 -22.67 -0.59
N LEU A 473 -2.19 -23.29 -1.08
CA LEU A 473 -3.57 -22.93 -0.72
C LEU A 473 -3.85 -23.24 0.77
N ILE A 474 -3.42 -24.38 1.27
CA ILE A 474 -3.56 -24.73 2.70
C ILE A 474 -2.82 -23.71 3.57
N ILE A 475 -1.58 -23.36 3.24
CA ILE A 475 -0.79 -22.36 3.98
C ILE A 475 -1.55 -21.03 3.99
N TRP A 476 -2.07 -20.60 2.83
CA TRP A 476 -2.82 -19.36 2.74
C TRP A 476 -4.11 -19.40 3.56
N LEU A 477 -4.87 -20.49 3.53
CA LEU A 477 -6.07 -20.66 4.36
C LEU A 477 -5.76 -20.59 5.85
N VAL A 478 -4.68 -21.23 6.29
CA VAL A 478 -4.21 -21.13 7.69
C VAL A 478 -3.84 -19.69 8.04
N LEU A 479 -3.15 -18.97 7.16
CA LEU A 479 -2.86 -17.55 7.35
C LEU A 479 -4.13 -16.71 7.52
N MET A 480 -5.16 -16.95 6.69
CA MET A 480 -6.45 -16.25 6.80
C MET A 480 -7.18 -16.61 8.09
N MET A 481 -7.19 -17.87 8.49
CA MET A 481 -7.77 -18.30 9.78
C MET A 481 -7.09 -17.59 10.94
N VAL A 482 -5.76 -17.54 10.97
CA VAL A 482 -4.98 -16.84 12.00
C VAL A 482 -5.32 -15.34 12.00
N MET A 483 -5.35 -14.71 10.85
CA MET A 483 -5.66 -13.30 10.71
C MET A 483 -7.07 -12.97 11.23
N PHE A 484 -8.11 -13.71 10.79
CA PHE A 484 -9.48 -13.48 11.23
C PHE A 484 -9.69 -13.82 12.70
N SER A 485 -9.08 -14.88 13.21
CA SER A 485 -9.14 -15.21 14.64
C SER A 485 -8.58 -14.07 15.49
N ASN A 486 -7.45 -13.49 15.08
CA ASN A 486 -6.88 -12.34 15.79
C ASN A 486 -7.72 -11.09 15.67
N LEU A 487 -8.30 -10.81 14.51
CA LEU A 487 -9.20 -9.67 14.31
C LEU A 487 -10.42 -9.80 15.26
N MET A 488 -11.02 -10.98 15.31
CA MET A 488 -12.19 -11.24 16.18
C MET A 488 -11.84 -11.14 17.65
N HIS A 489 -10.68 -11.66 18.04
CA HIS A 489 -10.21 -11.55 19.43
C HIS A 489 -9.88 -10.11 19.82
N PHE A 490 -9.13 -9.40 18.95
CA PHE A 490 -8.63 -8.08 19.25
C PHE A 490 -9.73 -7.01 19.29
N TYR A 491 -10.66 -7.04 18.35
CA TYR A 491 -11.71 -6.01 18.28
C TYR A 491 -12.99 -6.40 19.01
N TYR A 492 -13.33 -7.68 19.07
CA TYR A 492 -14.63 -8.14 19.55
C TYR A 492 -14.54 -9.03 20.80
N GLY A 493 -13.34 -9.31 21.30
CA GLY A 493 -13.15 -10.20 22.46
C GLY A 493 -13.54 -11.66 22.21
N LEU A 494 -13.75 -12.06 20.94
CA LEU A 494 -14.24 -13.38 20.57
C LEU A 494 -13.07 -14.30 20.20
N SER A 495 -12.84 -15.33 20.99
CA SER A 495 -11.84 -16.37 20.68
C SER A 495 -12.49 -17.43 19.79
N LEU A 496 -12.32 -17.32 18.46
CA LEU A 496 -12.85 -18.29 17.49
C LEU A 496 -12.05 -19.60 17.51
N PHE A 497 -10.76 -19.52 17.80
CA PHE A 497 -9.87 -20.67 17.99
C PHE A 497 -8.90 -20.34 19.11
N MET A 498 -8.61 -21.35 19.99
CA MET A 498 -7.42 -21.24 20.84
C MET A 498 -6.21 -21.25 19.89
N VAL A 499 -5.62 -20.11 19.70
CA VAL A 499 -4.36 -19.99 18.95
C VAL A 499 -3.28 -20.48 19.88
N PHE A 500 -2.83 -21.71 19.64
CA PHE A 500 -1.76 -22.40 20.38
C PHE A 500 -0.46 -21.61 20.39
#